data_0dd93ca4da64bcf4319078fa19992448
#
_entry.id   0dd93ca4da64bcf4319078fa19992448
#
_cell.length_a   1.000
_cell.length_b   1.000
_cell.length_c   1.000
_cell.angle_alpha   90.00
_cell.angle_beta   90.00
_cell.angle_gamma   90.00
#
_symmetry.space_group_name_H-M   'P 1'
#
loop_
_entity.id
_entity.type
_entity.pdbx_description
1 polymer ?
#
loop_
_entity_poly.entity_id
_entity_poly.type
_entity_poly.pdbx_seq_one_letter_code
_entity_poly.pdbx_strand_id
1 'polypeptide(L)'
;MGFAMPAEMNGYPGPLHVLQLASKLNLSDEQLARTKSLYSEMLEAAKAQGEKVIEAERQLDSLFAQKNATSESVASAVAKAAEAQGTLRETHLRYHLTMLDVLTLEQVAEYNKLRGY
;
A
#
# COMPACT_ATOMS: atom_id res chain seq x y z
N MET A 1 4.24 -8.05 1.26
CA MET A 1 4.51 -7.19 2.40
C MET A 1 3.33 -7.17 3.36
N GLY A 2 3.61 -7.30 4.65
CA GLY A 2 2.58 -7.49 5.68
C GLY A 2 1.65 -6.31 5.94
N PHE A 3 1.93 -5.14 5.39
CA PHE A 3 1.12 -3.93 5.63
C PHE A 3 -0.29 -4.01 5.06
N ALA A 4 -0.51 -4.81 4.02
CA ALA A 4 -1.82 -4.96 3.39
C ALA A 4 -2.56 -6.22 3.84
N MET A 5 -1.97 -7.04 4.71
CA MET A 5 -2.59 -8.30 5.15
C MET A 5 -3.98 -8.14 5.77
N PRO A 6 -4.25 -7.10 6.58
CA PRO A 6 -5.62 -6.93 7.10
C PRO A 6 -6.67 -6.81 6.01
N ALA A 7 -6.33 -6.15 4.90
CA ALA A 7 -7.24 -6.04 3.74
C ALA A 7 -7.31 -7.36 2.98
N GLU A 8 -6.15 -7.93 2.62
CA GLU A 8 -6.06 -9.17 1.85
C GLU A 8 -6.84 -10.31 2.51
N MET A 9 -6.66 -10.51 3.80
CA MET A 9 -7.25 -11.64 4.53
C MET A 9 -8.74 -11.46 4.80
N ASN A 10 -9.29 -10.28 4.57
CA ASN A 10 -10.68 -9.97 4.86
C ASN A 10 -11.50 -9.62 3.61
N GLY A 11 -11.06 -10.09 2.44
CA GLY A 11 -11.83 -9.97 1.21
C GLY A 11 -11.66 -8.66 0.46
N TYR A 12 -10.52 -7.99 0.63
CA TYR A 12 -10.16 -6.77 -0.09
C TYR A 12 -8.92 -7.01 -0.95
N PRO A 13 -9.09 -7.56 -2.17
CA PRO A 13 -7.96 -7.89 -3.04
C PRO A 13 -7.15 -6.66 -3.47
N GLY A 14 -5.84 -6.83 -3.58
CA GLY A 14 -4.95 -5.77 -4.07
C GLY A 14 -4.73 -5.84 -5.58
N PRO A 15 -4.42 -4.71 -6.23
CA PRO A 15 -4.27 -4.66 -7.70
C PRO A 15 -3.21 -5.61 -8.25
N LEU A 16 -2.06 -5.73 -7.61
CA LEU A 16 -0.97 -6.57 -8.11
C LEU A 16 -1.38 -8.04 -8.22
N HIS A 17 -1.92 -8.60 -7.13
CA HIS A 17 -2.30 -10.01 -7.12
C HIS A 17 -3.51 -10.28 -8.01
N VAL A 18 -4.41 -9.32 -8.17
CA VAL A 18 -5.52 -9.42 -9.13
C VAL A 18 -4.96 -9.51 -10.55
N LEU A 19 -3.96 -8.71 -10.91
CA LEU A 19 -3.29 -8.80 -12.22
C LEU A 19 -2.63 -10.16 -12.42
N GLN A 20 -1.97 -10.69 -11.40
CA GLN A 20 -1.31 -11.99 -11.47
C GLN A 20 -2.30 -13.13 -11.66
N LEU A 21 -3.53 -12.97 -11.18
CA LEU A 21 -4.60 -13.97 -11.27
C LEU A 21 -5.64 -13.64 -12.33
N ALA A 22 -5.36 -12.68 -13.21
CA ALA A 22 -6.33 -12.13 -14.16
C ALA A 22 -7.03 -13.21 -15.00
N SER A 23 -6.30 -14.18 -15.54
CA SER A 23 -6.89 -15.24 -16.34
C SER A 23 -7.75 -16.20 -15.50
N LYS A 24 -7.33 -16.52 -14.29
CA LYS A 24 -8.08 -17.39 -13.39
C LYS A 24 -9.34 -16.73 -12.85
N LEU A 25 -9.34 -15.41 -12.75
CA LEU A 25 -10.50 -14.62 -12.32
C LEU A 25 -11.42 -14.27 -13.49
N ASN A 26 -11.02 -14.58 -14.72
CA ASN A 26 -11.78 -14.26 -15.93
C ASN A 26 -12.12 -12.76 -15.99
N LEU A 27 -11.13 -11.89 -15.77
CA LEU A 27 -11.34 -10.45 -15.86
C LEU A 27 -11.78 -10.06 -17.27
N SER A 28 -12.78 -9.18 -17.37
CA SER A 28 -13.12 -8.56 -18.63
C SER A 28 -11.99 -7.64 -19.11
N ASP A 29 -12.00 -7.23 -20.36
CA ASP A 29 -11.01 -6.28 -20.87
C ASP A 29 -11.06 -4.96 -20.12
N GLU A 30 -12.25 -4.49 -19.75
CA GLU A 30 -12.42 -3.29 -18.92
C GLU A 30 -11.84 -3.45 -17.53
N GLN A 31 -12.11 -4.58 -16.88
CA GLN A 31 -11.58 -4.87 -15.56
C GLN A 31 -10.06 -4.95 -15.58
N LEU A 32 -9.50 -5.59 -16.60
CA LEU A 32 -8.07 -5.70 -16.76
C LEU A 32 -7.41 -4.33 -16.95
N ALA A 33 -7.96 -3.51 -17.84
CA ALA A 33 -7.45 -2.16 -18.09
C ALA A 33 -7.54 -1.30 -16.82
N ARG A 34 -8.66 -1.36 -16.12
CA ARG A 34 -8.87 -0.60 -14.88
C ARG A 34 -7.90 -1.02 -13.79
N THR A 35 -7.67 -2.32 -13.65
CA THR A 35 -6.74 -2.87 -12.64
C THR A 35 -5.30 -2.47 -12.94
N LYS A 36 -4.89 -2.50 -14.20
CA LYS A 36 -3.56 -2.03 -14.61
C LYS A 36 -3.36 -0.55 -14.29
N SER A 37 -4.37 0.27 -14.56
CA SER A 37 -4.34 1.70 -14.25
C SER A 37 -4.20 1.94 -12.75
N LEU A 38 -4.99 1.25 -11.94
CA LEU A 38 -4.95 1.36 -10.48
C LEU A 38 -3.59 0.91 -9.91
N TYR A 39 -3.04 -0.17 -10.45
CA TYR A 39 -1.72 -0.64 -10.04
C TYR A 39 -0.65 0.41 -10.34
N SER A 40 -0.68 1.00 -11.53
CA SER A 40 0.25 2.06 -11.93
C SER A 40 0.13 3.29 -11.03
N GLU A 41 -1.09 3.74 -10.75
CA GLU A 41 -1.35 4.85 -9.82
C GLU A 41 -0.80 4.55 -8.42
N MET A 42 -1.04 3.32 -7.94
CA MET A 42 -0.57 2.89 -6.62
C MET A 42 0.95 2.94 -6.54
N LEU A 43 1.66 2.43 -7.56
CA LEU A 43 3.12 2.46 -7.59
C LEU A 43 3.66 3.88 -7.55
N GLU A 44 3.08 4.79 -8.34
CA GLU A 44 3.50 6.19 -8.35
C GLU A 44 3.27 6.87 -7.00
N ALA A 45 2.09 6.67 -6.42
CA ALA A 45 1.75 7.24 -5.12
C ALA A 45 2.63 6.67 -4.00
N ALA A 46 2.88 5.36 -4.02
CA ALA A 46 3.73 4.69 -3.04
C ALA A 46 5.18 5.15 -3.15
N LYS A 47 5.68 5.33 -4.37
CA LYS A 47 7.03 5.83 -4.61
C LYS A 47 7.20 7.25 -4.06
N ALA A 48 6.28 8.14 -4.38
CA ALA A 48 6.32 9.53 -3.91
C ALA A 48 6.27 9.60 -2.38
N GLN A 49 5.39 8.81 -1.76
CA GLN A 49 5.26 8.79 -0.31
C GLN A 49 6.44 8.08 0.36
N GLY A 50 7.01 7.05 -0.29
CA GLY A 50 8.20 6.35 0.18
C GLY A 50 9.41 7.28 0.29
N GLU A 51 9.55 8.22 -0.63
CA GLU A 51 10.61 9.24 -0.58
C GLU A 51 10.48 10.11 0.67
N LYS A 52 9.25 10.43 1.08
CA LYS A 52 8.97 11.19 2.30
C LYS A 52 9.32 10.39 3.56
N VAL A 53 9.08 9.09 3.55
CA VAL A 53 9.48 8.20 4.65
C VAL A 53 11.00 8.20 4.80
N ILE A 54 11.71 8.04 3.69
CA ILE A 54 13.18 8.02 3.69
C ILE A 54 13.74 9.35 4.21
N GLU A 55 13.17 10.48 3.79
CA GLU A 55 13.62 11.79 4.24
C GLU A 55 13.37 11.99 5.74
N ALA A 56 12.21 11.57 6.25
CA ALA A 56 11.88 11.67 7.66
C ALA A 56 12.84 10.81 8.52
N GLU A 57 13.15 9.59 8.07
CA GLU A 57 14.11 8.72 8.75
C GLU A 57 15.52 9.30 8.69
N ARG A 58 15.91 9.91 7.57
CA ARG A 58 17.22 10.56 7.41
C ARG A 58 17.37 11.73 8.38
N GLN A 59 16.30 12.53 8.58
CA GLN A 59 16.31 13.63 9.53
C GLN A 59 16.50 13.13 10.96
N LEU A 60 15.83 12.03 11.32
CA LEU A 60 15.98 11.41 12.63
C LEU A 60 17.42 10.93 12.85
N ASP A 61 17.98 10.22 11.85
CA ASP A 61 19.37 9.74 11.90
C ASP A 61 20.34 10.91 12.07
N SER A 62 20.12 12.00 11.34
CA SER A 62 20.99 13.20 11.36
C SER A 62 21.06 13.83 12.75
N LEU A 63 19.97 13.84 13.52
CA LEU A 63 19.96 14.37 14.89
C LEU A 63 21.01 13.66 15.77
N PHE A 64 21.10 12.34 15.65
CA PHE A 64 22.06 11.55 16.43
C PHE A 64 23.46 11.64 15.86
N ALA A 65 23.60 11.59 14.53
CA ALA A 65 24.90 11.67 13.87
C ALA A 65 25.63 12.98 14.17
N GLN A 66 24.89 14.09 14.24
CA GLN A 66 25.46 15.42 14.50
C GLN A 66 25.53 15.75 16.00
N LYS A 67 25.13 14.84 16.87
CA LYS A 67 25.09 15.05 18.33
C LYS A 67 24.17 16.21 18.75
N ASN A 68 23.11 16.45 17.97
CA ASN A 68 22.12 17.52 18.23
C ASN A 68 20.84 17.01 18.88
N ALA A 69 20.74 15.72 19.19
CA ALA A 69 19.50 15.14 19.67
C ALA A 69 19.12 15.67 21.07
N THR A 70 17.89 16.13 21.20
CA THR A 70 17.25 16.48 22.46
C THR A 70 15.95 15.67 22.58
N SER A 71 15.38 15.61 23.78
CA SER A 71 14.09 14.94 23.96
C SER A 71 13.02 15.50 23.04
N GLU A 72 12.98 16.83 22.87
CA GLU A 72 12.00 17.50 22.02
C GLU A 72 12.23 17.22 20.55
N SER A 73 13.48 17.33 20.07
CA SER A 73 13.78 17.11 18.66
C SER A 73 13.58 15.66 18.25
N VAL A 74 13.92 14.71 19.12
CA VAL A 74 13.69 13.29 18.88
C VAL A 74 12.20 12.99 18.81
N ALA A 75 11.41 13.49 19.75
CA ALA A 75 9.96 13.29 19.76
C ALA A 75 9.31 13.82 18.47
N SER A 76 9.72 15.02 18.05
CA SER A 76 9.21 15.62 16.79
C SER A 76 9.60 14.81 15.56
N ALA A 77 10.86 14.39 15.46
CA ALA A 77 11.35 13.61 14.32
C ALA A 77 10.70 12.23 14.24
N VAL A 78 10.53 11.56 15.39
CA VAL A 78 9.83 10.26 15.46
C VAL A 78 8.37 10.41 15.03
N ALA A 79 7.67 11.46 15.48
CA ALA A 79 6.29 11.71 15.10
C ALA A 79 6.17 11.91 13.58
N LYS A 80 7.09 12.67 12.97
CA LYS A 80 7.10 12.89 11.51
C LYS A 80 7.36 11.58 10.74
N ALA A 81 8.30 10.77 11.21
CA ALA A 81 8.59 9.48 10.58
C ALA A 81 7.39 8.54 10.67
N ALA A 82 6.74 8.48 11.82
CA ALA A 82 5.56 7.65 12.05
C ALA A 82 4.38 8.10 11.16
N GLU A 83 4.16 9.41 11.04
CA GLU A 83 3.13 9.97 10.16
C GLU A 83 3.40 9.62 8.70
N ALA A 84 4.65 9.78 8.24
CA ALA A 84 5.03 9.45 6.87
C ALA A 84 4.80 7.97 6.56
N GLN A 85 5.16 7.07 7.48
CA GLN A 85 4.95 5.63 7.33
C GLN A 85 3.47 5.27 7.35
N GLY A 86 2.70 5.90 8.24
CA GLY A 86 1.25 5.70 8.30
C GLY A 86 0.56 6.12 7.02
N THR A 87 0.97 7.24 6.44
CA THR A 87 0.44 7.72 5.16
C THR A 87 0.80 6.77 4.01
N LEU A 88 2.00 6.21 4.00
CA LEU A 88 2.40 5.22 3.00
C LEU A 88 1.52 3.98 3.07
N ARG A 89 1.27 3.48 4.28
CA ARG A 89 0.40 2.32 4.50
C ARG A 89 -1.03 2.61 4.05
N GLU A 90 -1.57 3.76 4.41
CA GLU A 90 -2.93 4.17 4.02
C GLU A 90 -3.05 4.33 2.50
N THR A 91 -2.03 4.90 1.86
CA THR A 91 -1.95 5.03 0.40
C THR A 91 -2.08 3.66 -0.26
N HIS A 92 -1.37 2.65 0.25
CA HIS A 92 -1.43 1.29 -0.27
C HIS A 92 -2.81 0.66 -0.04
N LEU A 93 -3.32 0.74 1.19
CA LEU A 93 -4.61 0.12 1.56
C LEU A 93 -5.79 0.71 0.80
N ARG A 94 -5.73 1.99 0.44
CA ARG A 94 -6.78 2.65 -0.31
C ARG A 94 -7.10 1.94 -1.64
N TYR A 95 -6.09 1.41 -2.31
CA TYR A 95 -6.29 0.70 -3.57
C TYR A 95 -6.94 -0.67 -3.38
N HIS A 96 -6.84 -1.26 -2.19
CA HIS A 96 -7.62 -2.46 -1.86
C HIS A 96 -9.10 -2.15 -1.76
N LEU A 97 -9.47 -0.98 -1.24
CA LEU A 97 -10.86 -0.54 -1.22
C LEU A 97 -11.40 -0.32 -2.64
N THR A 98 -10.62 0.36 -3.48
CA THR A 98 -11.02 0.67 -4.86
C THR A 98 -11.23 -0.60 -5.69
N MET A 99 -10.45 -1.65 -5.43
CA MET A 99 -10.60 -2.91 -6.18
C MET A 99 -11.96 -3.56 -6.00
N LEU A 100 -12.67 -3.32 -4.90
CA LEU A 100 -14.03 -3.84 -4.74
C LEU A 100 -15.02 -3.22 -5.73
N ASP A 101 -14.73 -2.02 -6.23
CA ASP A 101 -15.56 -1.37 -7.26
C ASP A 101 -15.30 -1.95 -8.65
N VAL A 102 -14.21 -2.67 -8.81
CA VAL A 102 -13.81 -3.27 -10.11
C VAL A 102 -14.28 -4.71 -10.22
N LEU A 103 -14.18 -5.48 -9.14
CA LEU A 103 -14.46 -6.93 -9.14
C LEU A 103 -15.91 -7.24 -8.79
N THR A 104 -16.41 -8.35 -9.31
CA THR A 104 -17.69 -8.93 -8.88
C THR A 104 -17.49 -9.68 -7.56
N LEU A 105 -18.58 -9.95 -6.86
CA LEU A 105 -18.54 -10.76 -5.62
C LEU A 105 -17.99 -12.17 -5.87
N GLU A 106 -18.32 -12.77 -6.99
CA GLU A 106 -17.82 -14.09 -7.39
C GLU A 106 -16.31 -14.04 -7.60
N GLN A 107 -15.81 -12.98 -8.23
CA GLN A 107 -14.38 -12.81 -8.46
C GLN A 107 -13.62 -12.62 -7.14
N VAL A 108 -14.18 -11.88 -6.19
CA VAL A 108 -13.59 -11.73 -4.85
C VAL A 108 -13.52 -13.07 -4.14
N ALA A 109 -14.59 -13.86 -4.19
CA ALA A 109 -14.62 -15.20 -3.58
C ALA A 109 -13.58 -16.13 -4.21
N GLU A 110 -13.46 -16.12 -5.54
CA GLU A 110 -12.47 -16.92 -6.25
C GLU A 110 -11.04 -16.46 -5.93
N TYR A 111 -10.83 -15.15 -5.84
CA TYR A 111 -9.55 -14.58 -5.41
C TYR A 111 -9.13 -15.11 -4.04
N ASN A 112 -10.03 -15.06 -3.07
CA ASN A 112 -9.75 -15.53 -1.71
C ASN A 112 -9.39 -17.02 -1.72
N LYS A 113 -10.11 -17.82 -2.49
CA LYS A 113 -9.85 -19.25 -2.65
C LYS A 113 -8.47 -19.50 -3.26
N LEU A 114 -8.13 -18.79 -4.34
CA LEU A 114 -6.84 -18.94 -5.04
C LEU A 114 -5.67 -18.51 -4.16
N ARG A 115 -5.88 -17.54 -3.27
CA ARG A 115 -4.86 -17.05 -2.34
C ARG A 115 -4.77 -17.87 -1.06
N GLY A 116 -5.72 -18.79 -0.82
CA GLY A 116 -5.73 -19.63 0.37
C GLY A 116 -6.30 -18.97 1.62
N TYR A 117 -7.13 -17.97 1.43
CA TYR A 117 -7.77 -17.25 2.54
C TYR A 117 -9.11 -17.85 2.97
#